data_bc15b98dae6894543877236b3dfa19ad
#
_entry.id   bc15b98dae6894543877236b3dfa19ad
#
_cell.length_a   1.000
_cell.length_b   1.000
_cell.length_c   1.000
_cell.angle_alpha   90.00
_cell.angle_beta   90.00
_cell.angle_gamma   90.00
#
_symmetry.space_group_name_H-M   'P 1'
#
loop_
_entity.id
_entity.type
_entity.pdbx_description
1 polymer ?
#
loop_
_entity_poly.entity_id
_entity_poly.type
_entity_poly.pdbx_seq_one_letter_code
_entity_poly.pdbx_strand_id
1 'polypeptide(L)'
;TPRRIKVKGRAAPDNVLVIGSVAYDSIITPHASGDRILGGSAAYACLAASYFAPPHIVGVVGHDFRDRDRKKLAKRGIDLSGLQLDETGRTFAWRGRYHENYNRRDTEDLQLNVFERFQPRLTEAQQAMPYVMLGNIRPDLQLAVLDQLTAPKFVLVDTIDIWIETQREKLGEVMRRSDLLVVNDSEAAKLTGETNVIVAGQHLRKHGCRTVIVKKGEHGAVLFHEEGLFTLPAFPVTELRDPTGAGDSFAGALLGYLAAAGATDFATLRQAMVYGTSVASLTVEAFSTDRLAKSGCTEIKNRRKELLKMTKV
;
A
#
# COMPACT_ATOMS: atom_id res chain seq x y z
N THR A 1 -0.86 -23.31 -4.81
CA THR A 1 -1.06 -21.88 -5.21
C THR A 1 -2.23 -21.33 -4.39
N PRO A 2 -2.09 -20.18 -3.72
CA PRO A 2 -3.18 -19.60 -2.95
C PRO A 2 -4.38 -19.29 -3.86
N ARG A 3 -5.59 -19.46 -3.31
CA ARG A 3 -6.82 -19.08 -4.05
C ARG A 3 -6.86 -17.56 -4.21
N ARG A 4 -7.16 -17.09 -5.44
CA ARG A 4 -7.34 -15.68 -5.77
C ARG A 4 -8.81 -15.36 -6.08
N ILE A 5 -9.18 -14.11 -5.89
CA ILE A 5 -10.50 -13.59 -6.28
C ILE A 5 -10.47 -13.43 -7.80
N LYS A 6 -11.33 -14.20 -8.49
CA LYS A 6 -11.50 -14.07 -9.94
C LYS A 6 -12.22 -12.75 -10.25
N VAL A 7 -11.63 -11.95 -11.10
CA VAL A 7 -12.21 -10.74 -11.67
C VAL A 7 -12.75 -11.09 -13.07
N LYS A 8 -13.95 -10.60 -13.42
CA LYS A 8 -14.54 -10.87 -14.74
C LYS A 8 -13.70 -10.24 -15.83
N GLY A 9 -13.52 -10.96 -16.94
CA GLY A 9 -12.93 -10.43 -18.16
C GLY A 9 -11.54 -10.97 -18.52
N ARG A 10 -10.84 -11.68 -17.61
CA ARG A 10 -9.49 -12.19 -17.89
C ARG A 10 -9.26 -13.63 -17.44
N ALA A 11 -8.51 -14.38 -18.26
CA ALA A 11 -8.15 -15.78 -17.96
C ALA A 11 -7.08 -15.86 -16.85
N ALA A 12 -6.10 -14.95 -16.86
CA ALA A 12 -5.04 -14.87 -15.85
C ALA A 12 -4.73 -13.39 -15.50
N PRO A 13 -4.42 -13.10 -14.22
CA PRO A 13 -4.00 -11.77 -13.80
C PRO A 13 -2.58 -11.46 -14.31
N ASP A 14 -2.30 -10.17 -14.53
CA ASP A 14 -0.93 -9.68 -14.70
C ASP A 14 -0.18 -9.72 -13.37
N ASN A 15 1.16 -9.73 -13.40
CA ASN A 15 1.99 -9.61 -12.23
C ASN A 15 1.98 -8.18 -11.68
N VAL A 16 2.19 -8.07 -10.37
CA VAL A 16 2.32 -6.80 -9.66
C VAL A 16 3.71 -6.70 -9.06
N LEU A 17 4.44 -5.63 -9.34
CA LEU A 17 5.72 -5.31 -8.71
C LEU A 17 5.48 -4.32 -7.57
N VAL A 18 5.96 -4.62 -6.39
CA VAL A 18 5.84 -3.74 -5.20
C VAL A 18 7.22 -3.44 -4.68
N ILE A 19 7.61 -2.19 -4.74
CA ILE A 19 8.86 -1.68 -4.17
C ILE A 19 8.52 -0.94 -2.88
N GLY A 20 9.16 -1.31 -1.76
CA GLY A 20 8.85 -0.68 -0.49
C GLY A 20 9.66 -1.25 0.68
N SER A 21 9.36 -0.75 1.87
CA SER A 21 9.98 -1.24 3.09
C SER A 21 9.47 -2.63 3.49
N VAL A 22 10.37 -3.43 4.04
CA VAL A 22 10.06 -4.60 4.87
C VAL A 22 10.68 -4.33 6.22
N ALA A 23 9.88 -4.38 7.28
CA ALA A 23 10.26 -3.88 8.58
C ALA A 23 9.86 -4.81 9.73
N TYR A 24 10.44 -4.56 10.88
CA TYR A 24 9.91 -4.99 12.16
C TYR A 24 9.35 -3.80 12.91
N ASP A 25 8.04 -3.81 13.14
CA ASP A 25 7.34 -2.76 13.85
C ASP A 25 7.14 -3.14 15.32
N SER A 26 7.33 -2.15 16.21
CA SER A 26 6.93 -2.23 17.62
C SER A 26 5.85 -1.19 17.85
N ILE A 27 4.62 -1.65 18.10
CA ILE A 27 3.42 -0.80 18.09
C ILE A 27 2.79 -0.82 19.46
N ILE A 28 2.46 0.38 19.96
CA ILE A 28 1.70 0.58 21.18
C ILE A 28 0.40 1.28 20.81
N THR A 29 -0.71 0.67 21.16
CA THR A 29 -2.06 1.25 21.08
C THR A 29 -2.63 1.44 22.48
N PRO A 30 -3.73 2.19 22.67
CA PRO A 30 -4.33 2.38 23.98
C PRO A 30 -4.67 1.08 24.74
N HIS A 31 -4.94 0.01 24.02
CA HIS A 31 -5.45 -1.23 24.60
C HIS A 31 -4.52 -2.44 24.47
N ALA A 32 -3.44 -2.34 23.67
CA ALA A 32 -2.55 -3.47 23.44
C ALA A 32 -1.20 -3.03 22.84
N SER A 33 -0.25 -3.96 22.75
CA SER A 33 1.02 -3.73 22.08
C SER A 33 1.51 -4.97 21.33
N GLY A 34 2.30 -4.73 20.28
CA GLY A 34 3.04 -5.74 19.55
C GLY A 34 4.51 -5.35 19.44
N ASP A 35 5.42 -6.26 19.72
CA ASP A 35 6.86 -5.99 19.65
C ASP A 35 7.54 -6.81 18.54
N ARG A 36 8.35 -6.13 17.73
CA ARG A 36 9.11 -6.73 16.62
C ARG A 36 8.26 -7.66 15.76
N ILE A 37 7.13 -7.16 15.29
CA ILE A 37 6.18 -7.84 14.40
C ILE A 37 6.46 -7.47 12.94
N LEU A 38 6.16 -8.37 12.00
CA LEU A 38 6.35 -8.12 10.58
C LEU A 38 5.49 -6.95 10.11
N GLY A 39 6.12 -5.97 9.49
CA GLY A 39 5.53 -4.77 8.93
C GLY A 39 6.24 -4.30 7.67
N GLY A 40 6.07 -3.02 7.38
CA GLY A 40 6.62 -2.37 6.19
C GLY A 40 5.65 -2.36 5.01
N SER A 41 5.71 -1.28 4.24
CA SER A 41 4.77 -0.99 3.15
C SER A 41 4.68 -2.12 2.11
N ALA A 42 5.83 -2.67 1.68
CA ALA A 42 5.85 -3.74 0.70
C ALA A 42 5.26 -5.05 1.23
N ALA A 43 5.45 -5.37 2.51
CA ALA A 43 4.91 -6.60 3.09
C ALA A 43 3.37 -6.56 3.13
N TYR A 44 2.78 -5.47 3.62
CA TYR A 44 1.34 -5.28 3.64
C TYR A 44 0.74 -5.23 2.22
N ALA A 45 1.34 -4.45 1.32
CA ALA A 45 0.85 -4.31 -0.04
C ALA A 45 0.89 -5.62 -0.82
N CYS A 46 2.00 -6.38 -0.75
CA CYS A 46 2.11 -7.68 -1.40
C CYS A 46 1.10 -8.69 -0.86
N LEU A 47 0.91 -8.75 0.46
CA LEU A 47 -0.09 -9.64 1.06
C LEU A 47 -1.50 -9.29 0.56
N ALA A 48 -1.84 -8.01 0.51
CA ALA A 48 -3.12 -7.53 0.01
C ALA A 48 -3.31 -7.81 -1.50
N ALA A 49 -2.31 -7.52 -2.33
CA ALA A 49 -2.32 -7.79 -3.77
C ALA A 49 -2.47 -9.29 -4.08
N SER A 50 -1.91 -10.17 -3.24
CA SER A 50 -1.92 -11.63 -3.42
C SER A 50 -3.31 -12.25 -3.50
N TYR A 51 -4.34 -11.54 -3.04
CA TYR A 51 -5.74 -11.95 -3.18
C TYR A 51 -6.26 -11.85 -4.62
N PHE A 52 -5.59 -11.10 -5.48
CA PHE A 52 -6.04 -10.81 -6.85
C PHE A 52 -5.03 -11.22 -7.90
N ALA A 53 -3.76 -10.87 -7.71
CA ALA A 53 -2.69 -11.02 -8.68
C ALA A 53 -1.42 -11.60 -8.05
N PRO A 54 -0.45 -12.14 -8.82
CA PRO A 54 0.85 -12.56 -8.30
C PRO A 54 1.72 -11.35 -7.96
N PRO A 55 2.06 -11.11 -6.68
CA PRO A 55 2.92 -10.00 -6.31
C PRO A 55 4.40 -10.42 -6.26
N HIS A 56 5.28 -9.52 -6.69
CA HIS A 56 6.72 -9.59 -6.59
C HIS A 56 7.20 -8.47 -5.67
N ILE A 57 7.90 -8.79 -4.61
CA ILE A 57 8.40 -7.82 -3.63
C ILE A 57 9.84 -7.41 -3.98
N VAL A 58 10.10 -6.11 -3.95
CA VAL A 58 11.46 -5.54 -4.01
C VAL A 58 11.69 -4.71 -2.76
N GLY A 59 12.69 -5.11 -1.98
CA GLY A 59 13.01 -4.50 -0.70
C GLY A 59 14.32 -5.06 -0.16
N VAL A 60 14.68 -4.68 1.06
CA VAL A 60 15.86 -5.18 1.74
C VAL A 60 15.55 -5.57 3.18
N VAL A 61 16.18 -6.65 3.64
CA VAL A 61 16.12 -7.13 5.02
C VAL A 61 17.51 -7.46 5.52
N GLY A 62 17.70 -7.43 6.83
CA GLY A 62 18.95 -7.76 7.48
C GLY A 62 19.05 -9.24 7.90
N HIS A 63 20.19 -9.60 8.51
CA HIS A 63 20.47 -10.96 9.00
C HIS A 63 19.46 -11.46 10.04
N ASP A 64 18.74 -10.56 10.70
CA ASP A 64 17.72 -10.86 11.73
C ASP A 64 16.32 -11.12 11.15
N PHE A 65 16.18 -11.14 9.81
CA PHE A 65 14.89 -11.41 9.18
C PHE A 65 14.50 -12.88 9.35
N ARG A 66 13.40 -13.10 10.06
CA ARG A 66 13.02 -14.43 10.54
C ARG A 66 12.47 -15.32 9.43
N ASP A 67 12.88 -16.57 9.40
CA ASP A 67 12.38 -17.58 8.45
C ASP A 67 10.86 -17.75 8.48
N ARG A 68 10.25 -17.63 9.65
CA ARG A 68 8.78 -17.69 9.76
C ARG A 68 8.08 -16.58 8.98
N ASP A 69 8.67 -15.38 8.93
CA ASP A 69 8.11 -14.22 8.24
C ASP A 69 8.35 -14.34 6.73
N ARG A 70 9.51 -14.83 6.31
CA ARG A 70 9.79 -15.23 4.92
C ARG A 70 8.80 -16.30 4.44
N LYS A 71 8.59 -17.35 5.22
CA LYS A 71 7.61 -18.43 4.92
C LYS A 71 6.17 -17.90 4.88
N LYS A 72 5.79 -16.96 5.75
CA LYS A 72 4.47 -16.30 5.74
C LYS A 72 4.21 -15.61 4.40
N LEU A 73 5.15 -14.80 3.92
CA LEU A 73 5.05 -14.13 2.62
C LEU A 73 4.99 -15.14 1.47
N ALA A 74 5.91 -16.10 1.41
CA ALA A 74 5.98 -17.12 0.37
C ALA A 74 4.70 -17.98 0.29
N LYS A 75 4.10 -18.33 1.44
CA LYS A 75 2.84 -19.11 1.52
C LYS A 75 1.68 -18.42 0.81
N ARG A 76 1.68 -17.09 0.74
CA ARG A 76 0.71 -16.29 0.00
C ARG A 76 1.03 -16.16 -1.49
N GLY A 77 2.07 -16.85 -1.97
CA GLY A 77 2.50 -16.84 -3.37
C GLY A 77 3.13 -15.51 -3.79
N ILE A 78 3.76 -14.82 -2.84
CA ILE A 78 4.58 -13.64 -3.10
C ILE A 78 5.94 -14.11 -3.59
N ASP A 79 6.39 -13.58 -4.72
CA ASP A 79 7.75 -13.81 -5.21
C ASP A 79 8.72 -12.96 -4.40
N LEU A 80 9.69 -13.60 -3.77
CA LEU A 80 10.69 -12.98 -2.90
C LEU A 80 12.06 -12.80 -3.59
N SER A 81 12.18 -13.05 -4.89
CA SER A 81 13.45 -12.95 -5.61
C SER A 81 14.05 -11.54 -5.59
N GLY A 82 13.22 -10.50 -5.45
CA GLY A 82 13.64 -9.12 -5.29
C GLY A 82 13.89 -8.69 -3.84
N LEU A 83 13.71 -9.57 -2.85
CA LEU A 83 13.96 -9.28 -1.46
C LEU A 83 15.45 -9.53 -1.13
N GLN A 84 16.22 -8.45 -1.14
CA GLN A 84 17.66 -8.49 -0.87
C GLN A 84 17.92 -8.84 0.60
N LEU A 85 18.91 -9.70 0.86
CA LEU A 85 19.45 -9.95 2.20
C LEU A 85 20.79 -9.22 2.35
N ASP A 86 20.85 -8.27 3.27
CA ASP A 86 22.09 -7.62 3.68
C ASP A 86 22.52 -8.18 5.05
N GLU A 87 23.47 -9.10 5.03
CA GLU A 87 23.95 -9.78 6.23
C GLU A 87 24.77 -8.86 7.17
N THR A 88 25.15 -7.67 6.70
CA THR A 88 25.99 -6.74 7.46
C THR A 88 25.21 -5.86 8.46
N GLY A 89 23.86 -5.96 8.48
CA GLY A 89 23.04 -5.17 9.37
C GLY A 89 21.71 -5.82 9.70
N ARG A 90 20.91 -5.09 10.49
CA ARG A 90 19.56 -5.51 10.88
C ARG A 90 18.52 -5.01 9.89
N THR A 91 17.39 -5.65 9.89
CA THR A 91 16.17 -5.21 9.20
C THR A 91 15.70 -3.87 9.74
N PHE A 92 15.16 -3.02 8.88
CA PHE A 92 14.50 -1.77 9.25
C PHE A 92 13.54 -1.99 10.41
N ALA A 93 13.62 -1.14 11.43
CA ALA A 93 12.75 -1.21 12.60
C ALA A 93 12.12 0.14 12.90
N TRP A 94 10.84 0.11 13.23
CA TRP A 94 10.06 1.27 13.62
C TRP A 94 9.31 1.00 14.91
N ARG A 95 9.28 2.01 15.82
CA ARG A 95 8.45 1.98 17.01
C ARG A 95 7.52 3.19 17.01
N GLY A 96 6.24 2.91 17.15
CA GLY A 96 5.21 3.93 17.18
C GLY A 96 4.16 3.73 18.28
N ARG A 97 3.62 4.84 18.73
CA ARG A 97 2.54 4.89 19.70
C ARG A 97 1.33 5.59 19.09
N TYR A 98 0.20 4.90 19.08
CA TYR A 98 -1.08 5.48 18.70
C TYR A 98 -1.80 6.07 19.91
N HIS A 99 -2.45 7.21 19.69
CA HIS A 99 -3.32 7.88 20.67
C HIS A 99 -4.73 7.28 20.65
N GLU A 100 -5.58 7.71 21.60
CA GLU A 100 -6.94 7.18 21.80
C GLU A 100 -7.81 7.16 20.54
N ASN A 101 -7.64 8.15 19.67
CA ASN A 101 -8.41 8.25 18.42
C ASN A 101 -7.81 7.45 17.23
N TYR A 102 -6.68 6.73 17.43
CA TYR A 102 -5.96 5.97 16.41
C TYR A 102 -5.54 6.74 15.12
N ASN A 103 -5.97 8.00 14.97
CA ASN A 103 -5.61 8.84 13.82
C ASN A 103 -4.29 9.58 14.02
N ARG A 104 -3.89 9.74 15.27
CA ARG A 104 -2.62 10.36 15.66
C ARG A 104 -1.66 9.29 16.17
N ARG A 105 -0.44 9.32 15.63
CA ARG A 105 0.66 8.48 16.09
C ARG A 105 1.91 9.31 16.31
N ASP A 106 2.71 8.92 17.28
CA ASP A 106 4.05 9.41 17.50
C ASP A 106 5.06 8.34 17.13
N THR A 107 6.15 8.72 16.45
CA THR A 107 7.30 7.83 16.24
C THR A 107 8.20 7.95 17.45
N GLU A 108 8.34 6.85 18.21
CA GLU A 108 9.21 6.79 19.40
C GLU A 108 10.66 6.39 19.03
N ASP A 109 10.83 5.53 18.01
CA ASP A 109 12.14 5.09 17.53
C ASP A 109 12.08 4.75 16.04
N LEU A 110 13.14 5.06 15.31
CA LEU A 110 13.27 4.78 13.88
C LEU A 110 14.70 4.35 13.58
N GLN A 111 14.89 3.08 13.27
CA GLN A 111 16.19 2.50 12.92
C GLN A 111 16.16 2.05 11.46
N LEU A 112 16.68 2.87 10.57
CA LEU A 112 16.72 2.56 9.14
C LEU A 112 17.56 1.30 8.84
N ASN A 113 18.67 1.08 9.58
CA ASN A 113 19.50 -0.11 9.44
C ASN A 113 19.91 -0.35 7.97
N VAL A 114 19.74 -1.60 7.45
CA VAL A 114 20.07 -1.91 6.05
C VAL A 114 19.23 -1.12 5.03
N PHE A 115 18.06 -0.62 5.43
CA PHE A 115 17.18 0.17 4.56
C PHE A 115 17.76 1.54 4.20
N GLU A 116 18.65 2.11 5.04
CA GLU A 116 19.31 3.39 4.77
C GLU A 116 20.13 3.38 3.48
N ARG A 117 20.80 2.24 3.23
CA ARG A 117 21.64 2.03 2.05
C ARG A 117 21.01 1.19 0.95
N PHE A 118 19.71 0.93 1.07
CA PHE A 118 18.95 0.18 0.07
C PHE A 118 19.03 0.85 -1.29
N GLN A 119 19.37 0.05 -2.31
CA GLN A 119 19.34 0.44 -3.72
C GLN A 119 18.50 -0.57 -4.48
N PRO A 120 17.30 -0.19 -4.93
CA PRO A 120 16.43 -1.09 -5.69
C PRO A 120 17.05 -1.40 -7.06
N ARG A 121 17.37 -2.67 -7.28
CA ARG A 121 17.86 -3.19 -8.56
C ARG A 121 16.85 -4.18 -9.09
N LEU A 122 16.27 -3.87 -10.24
CA LEU A 122 15.26 -4.70 -10.87
C LEU A 122 15.92 -5.64 -11.88
N THR A 123 15.51 -6.91 -11.86
CA THR A 123 15.83 -7.85 -12.94
C THR A 123 15.08 -7.46 -14.21
N GLU A 124 15.53 -7.91 -15.39
CA GLU A 124 14.84 -7.67 -16.67
C GLU A 124 13.34 -8.05 -16.61
N ALA A 125 13.02 -9.17 -15.96
CA ALA A 125 11.64 -9.60 -15.78
C ALA A 125 10.83 -8.63 -14.92
N GLN A 126 11.43 -8.03 -13.87
CA GLN A 126 10.80 -7.04 -13.02
C GLN A 126 10.64 -5.68 -13.71
N GLN A 127 11.63 -5.29 -14.53
CA GLN A 127 11.56 -4.05 -15.32
C GLN A 127 10.39 -4.06 -16.33
N ALA A 128 10.02 -5.24 -16.82
CA ALA A 128 8.91 -5.42 -17.76
C ALA A 128 7.54 -5.62 -17.10
N MET A 129 7.42 -5.55 -15.78
CA MET A 129 6.15 -5.77 -15.10
C MET A 129 5.16 -4.62 -15.33
N PRO A 130 3.90 -4.97 -15.68
CA PRO A 130 2.94 -3.96 -16.13
C PRO A 130 2.31 -3.13 -15.01
N TYR A 131 2.19 -3.66 -13.79
CA TYR A 131 1.58 -2.97 -12.66
C TYR A 131 2.59 -2.80 -11.54
N VAL A 132 2.88 -1.56 -11.18
CA VAL A 132 3.95 -1.21 -10.25
C VAL A 132 3.42 -0.36 -9.12
N MET A 133 3.79 -0.69 -7.88
CA MET A 133 3.59 0.14 -6.70
C MET A 133 4.94 0.65 -6.19
N LEU A 134 5.08 1.96 -6.17
CA LEU A 134 6.15 2.66 -5.48
C LEU A 134 5.65 2.97 -4.07
N GLY A 135 5.93 2.06 -3.14
CA GLY A 135 5.55 2.20 -1.74
C GLY A 135 6.43 3.20 -1.00
N ASN A 136 6.31 3.21 0.32
CA ASN A 136 7.04 4.13 1.18
C ASN A 136 8.56 3.85 1.16
N ILE A 137 9.24 4.46 0.20
CA ILE A 137 10.71 4.62 0.13
C ILE A 137 11.04 6.06 -0.25
N ARG A 138 12.30 6.45 -0.13
CA ARG A 138 12.76 7.80 -0.52
C ARG A 138 12.41 8.09 -1.99
N PRO A 139 11.94 9.32 -2.31
CA PRO A 139 11.58 9.71 -3.67
C PRO A 139 12.71 9.57 -4.70
N ASP A 140 13.97 9.77 -4.31
CA ASP A 140 15.09 9.53 -5.22
C ASP A 140 15.24 8.04 -5.60
N LEU A 141 14.90 7.12 -4.71
CA LEU A 141 14.86 5.69 -5.01
C LEU A 141 13.63 5.33 -5.84
N GLN A 142 12.48 5.99 -5.62
CA GLN A 142 11.30 5.83 -6.47
C GLN A 142 11.61 6.26 -7.92
N LEU A 143 12.32 7.39 -8.11
CA LEU A 143 12.79 7.83 -9.44
C LEU A 143 13.75 6.82 -10.06
N ALA A 144 14.72 6.31 -9.29
CA ALA A 144 15.65 5.29 -9.77
C ALA A 144 14.96 3.99 -10.18
N VAL A 145 13.81 3.65 -9.58
CA VAL A 145 12.96 2.54 -10.03
C VAL A 145 12.27 2.88 -11.34
N LEU A 146 11.64 4.07 -11.43
CA LEU A 146 10.96 4.53 -12.64
C LEU A 146 11.89 4.55 -13.85
N ASP A 147 13.17 4.87 -13.66
CA ASP A 147 14.19 4.87 -14.72
C ASP A 147 14.56 3.45 -15.20
N GLN A 148 14.33 2.42 -14.39
CA GLN A 148 14.57 1.02 -14.74
C GLN A 148 13.37 0.36 -15.45
N LEU A 149 12.15 0.90 -15.29
CA LEU A 149 10.94 0.31 -15.89
C LEU A 149 10.93 0.51 -17.41
N THR A 150 10.59 -0.54 -18.14
CA THR A 150 10.60 -0.48 -19.62
C THR A 150 9.28 -0.04 -20.23
N ALA A 151 8.15 -0.55 -19.74
CA ALA A 151 6.82 -0.19 -20.27
C ALA A 151 5.70 -0.53 -19.24
N PRO A 152 5.65 0.11 -18.07
CA PRO A 152 4.59 -0.14 -17.11
C PRO A 152 3.24 0.33 -17.71
N LYS A 153 2.19 -0.46 -17.49
CA LYS A 153 0.82 -0.08 -17.85
C LYS A 153 0.21 0.86 -16.82
N PHE A 154 0.60 0.70 -15.57
CA PHE A 154 0.07 1.49 -14.45
C PHE A 154 1.05 1.55 -13.29
N VAL A 155 1.35 2.76 -12.85
CA VAL A 155 2.21 3.04 -11.70
C VAL A 155 1.40 3.73 -10.61
N LEU A 156 1.33 3.10 -9.45
CA LEU A 156 0.77 3.66 -8.22
C LEU A 156 1.90 4.13 -7.31
N VAL A 157 1.81 5.34 -6.80
CA VAL A 157 2.74 5.89 -5.80
C VAL A 157 2.04 6.14 -4.48
N ASP A 158 2.70 5.77 -3.40
CA ASP A 158 2.40 6.13 -2.01
C ASP A 158 3.58 6.90 -1.42
N THR A 159 3.32 7.70 -0.38
CA THR A 159 4.32 8.51 0.31
C THR A 159 3.99 8.65 1.80
N ILE A 160 4.86 9.31 2.55
CA ILE A 160 4.61 9.69 3.95
C ILE A 160 5.14 11.08 4.24
N ASP A 161 4.76 11.63 5.39
CA ASP A 161 5.09 12.98 5.85
C ASP A 161 6.56 13.35 5.68
N ILE A 162 7.49 12.47 6.08
CA ILE A 162 8.93 12.74 6.03
C ILE A 162 9.40 13.06 4.61
N TRP A 163 8.90 12.37 3.59
CA TRP A 163 9.30 12.62 2.21
C TRP A 163 8.65 13.86 1.63
N ILE A 164 7.43 14.18 2.06
CA ILE A 164 6.75 15.44 1.71
C ILE A 164 7.54 16.64 2.25
N GLU A 165 8.12 16.50 3.44
CA GLU A 165 8.86 17.57 4.11
C GLU A 165 10.31 17.69 3.61
N THR A 166 10.98 16.56 3.34
CA THR A 166 12.42 16.53 3.06
C THR A 166 12.80 16.40 1.60
N GLN A 167 11.93 15.86 0.74
CA GLN A 167 12.22 15.59 -0.68
C GLN A 167 11.07 15.99 -1.62
N ARG A 168 10.40 17.10 -1.32
CA ARG A 168 9.19 17.57 -2.02
C ARG A 168 9.35 17.68 -3.55
N GLU A 169 10.47 18.20 -4.03
CA GLU A 169 10.71 18.38 -5.46
C GLU A 169 10.79 17.03 -6.19
N LYS A 170 11.58 16.09 -5.65
CA LYS A 170 11.70 14.74 -6.20
C LYS A 170 10.37 13.97 -6.12
N LEU A 171 9.64 14.11 -5.02
CA LEU A 171 8.30 13.53 -4.89
C LEU A 171 7.35 14.10 -5.96
N GLY A 172 7.41 15.39 -6.24
CA GLY A 172 6.67 16.04 -7.32
C GLY A 172 7.00 15.44 -8.70
N GLU A 173 8.27 15.09 -8.93
CA GLU A 173 8.68 14.41 -10.18
C GLU A 173 8.13 12.98 -10.24
N VAL A 174 8.22 12.22 -9.15
CA VAL A 174 7.62 10.86 -9.05
C VAL A 174 6.13 10.92 -9.36
N MET A 175 5.40 11.87 -8.76
CA MET A 175 3.96 12.04 -8.98
C MET A 175 3.62 12.29 -10.45
N ARG A 176 4.37 13.15 -11.14
CA ARG A 176 4.16 13.43 -12.58
C ARG A 176 4.43 12.23 -13.49
N ARG A 177 5.26 11.29 -13.06
CA ARG A 177 5.61 10.05 -13.79
C ARG A 177 4.76 8.85 -13.38
N SER A 178 3.80 9.04 -12.47
CA SER A 178 2.90 7.99 -11.96
C SER A 178 1.46 8.24 -12.40
N ASP A 179 0.66 7.17 -12.48
CA ASP A 179 -0.73 7.23 -12.90
C ASP A 179 -1.69 7.52 -11.73
N LEU A 180 -1.37 7.00 -10.54
CA LEU A 180 -2.20 7.12 -9.36
C LEU A 180 -1.36 7.48 -8.13
N LEU A 181 -1.75 8.56 -7.46
CA LEU A 181 -1.28 8.92 -6.12
C LEU A 181 -2.29 8.45 -5.07
N VAL A 182 -1.82 7.75 -4.05
CA VAL A 182 -2.63 7.35 -2.88
C VAL A 182 -2.03 8.00 -1.63
N VAL A 183 -2.75 8.93 -1.02
CA VAL A 183 -2.32 9.66 0.19
C VAL A 183 -3.45 9.69 1.22
N ASN A 184 -3.13 10.00 2.48
CA ASN A 184 -4.14 10.36 3.46
C ASN A 184 -4.45 11.88 3.41
N ASP A 185 -5.46 12.30 4.15
CA ASP A 185 -5.92 13.70 4.20
C ASP A 185 -4.86 14.66 4.77
N SER A 186 -4.11 14.23 5.77
CA SER A 186 -3.00 15.01 6.35
C SER A 186 -1.86 15.19 5.32
N GLU A 187 -1.47 14.14 4.63
CA GLU A 187 -0.47 14.16 3.56
C GLU A 187 -0.93 15.04 2.38
N ALA A 188 -2.21 14.92 1.99
CA ALA A 188 -2.79 15.78 0.96
C ALA A 188 -2.76 17.26 1.36
N ALA A 189 -3.10 17.57 2.62
CA ALA A 189 -3.02 18.93 3.14
C ALA A 189 -1.58 19.46 3.16
N LYS A 190 -0.61 18.67 3.59
CA LYS A 190 0.81 19.04 3.56
C LYS A 190 1.34 19.29 2.14
N LEU A 191 0.93 18.46 1.17
CA LEU A 191 1.33 18.58 -0.22
C LEU A 191 0.76 19.84 -0.89
N THR A 192 -0.42 20.28 -0.50
CA THR A 192 -1.13 21.36 -1.21
C THR A 192 -1.27 22.65 -0.43
N GLY A 193 -1.18 22.60 0.90
CA GLY A 193 -1.55 23.69 1.79
C GLY A 193 -3.08 23.83 2.02
N GLU A 194 -3.88 22.90 1.43
CA GLU A 194 -5.35 22.94 1.47
C GLU A 194 -5.89 21.96 2.52
N THR A 195 -6.68 22.44 3.44
CA THR A 195 -7.30 21.59 4.49
C THR A 195 -8.58 20.90 4.00
N ASN A 196 -9.24 21.44 2.97
CA ASN A 196 -10.40 20.82 2.38
C ASN A 196 -9.97 19.68 1.43
N VAL A 197 -10.36 18.46 1.74
CA VAL A 197 -9.98 17.25 0.98
C VAL A 197 -10.37 17.32 -0.50
N ILE A 198 -11.51 17.95 -0.82
CA ILE A 198 -11.95 18.07 -2.22
C ILE A 198 -11.04 19.03 -2.99
N VAL A 199 -10.70 20.18 -2.38
CA VAL A 199 -9.79 21.15 -2.98
C VAL A 199 -8.39 20.56 -3.10
N ALA A 200 -7.87 19.93 -2.04
CA ALA A 200 -6.57 19.27 -2.04
C ALA A 200 -6.45 18.19 -3.13
N GLY A 201 -7.44 17.31 -3.23
CA GLY A 201 -7.44 16.23 -4.22
C GLY A 201 -7.50 16.75 -5.66
N GLN A 202 -8.29 17.79 -5.91
CA GLN A 202 -8.35 18.45 -7.22
C GLN A 202 -7.03 19.15 -7.57
N HIS A 203 -6.39 19.79 -6.59
CA HIS A 203 -5.08 20.42 -6.76
C HIS A 203 -4.02 19.36 -7.10
N LEU A 204 -3.94 18.27 -6.35
CA LEU A 204 -3.01 17.17 -6.61
C LEU A 204 -3.21 16.55 -8.00
N ARG A 205 -4.46 16.37 -8.43
CA ARG A 205 -4.77 15.86 -9.77
C ARG A 205 -4.32 16.82 -10.88
N LYS A 206 -4.48 18.11 -10.66
CA LYS A 206 -4.11 19.12 -11.66
C LYS A 206 -2.59 19.29 -11.80
N HIS A 207 -1.83 19.10 -10.73
CA HIS A 207 -0.41 19.43 -10.67
C HIS A 207 0.52 18.20 -10.42
N GLY A 208 -0.04 17.02 -10.27
CA GLY A 208 0.69 15.77 -10.00
C GLY A 208 0.22 14.61 -10.86
N CYS A 209 -0.31 13.58 -10.22
CA CYS A 209 -0.87 12.40 -10.90
C CYS A 209 -2.22 12.70 -11.55
N ARG A 210 -2.50 12.02 -12.67
CA ARG A 210 -3.80 12.11 -13.37
C ARG A 210 -4.97 11.63 -12.50
N THR A 211 -4.69 10.67 -11.62
CA THR A 211 -5.67 10.10 -10.68
C THR A 211 -5.12 10.25 -9.26
N VAL A 212 -5.98 10.60 -8.32
CA VAL A 212 -5.63 10.74 -6.90
C VAL A 212 -6.67 10.05 -6.04
N ILE A 213 -6.23 9.33 -5.02
CA ILE A 213 -7.10 8.83 -3.95
C ILE A 213 -6.63 9.46 -2.64
N VAL A 214 -7.55 10.15 -1.96
CA VAL A 214 -7.33 10.67 -0.61
C VAL A 214 -8.08 9.80 0.40
N LYS A 215 -7.32 9.10 1.24
CA LYS A 215 -7.82 8.28 2.35
C LYS A 215 -8.15 9.17 3.55
N LYS A 216 -9.23 8.87 4.27
CA LYS A 216 -9.70 9.66 5.44
C LYS A 216 -9.97 8.76 6.66
N GLY A 217 -9.15 7.73 6.86
CA GLY A 217 -9.30 6.78 7.95
C GLY A 217 -10.71 6.17 8.01
N GLU A 218 -11.37 6.28 9.15
CA GLU A 218 -12.74 5.79 9.39
C GLU A 218 -13.81 6.47 8.55
N HIS A 219 -13.48 7.59 7.92
CA HIS A 219 -14.41 8.33 7.03
C HIS A 219 -14.30 7.89 5.56
N GLY A 220 -13.50 6.86 5.27
CA GLY A 220 -13.39 6.28 3.93
C GLY A 220 -12.39 6.96 3.01
N ALA A 221 -12.69 7.08 1.73
CA ALA A 221 -11.76 7.65 0.73
C ALA A 221 -12.50 8.34 -0.42
N VAL A 222 -11.81 9.26 -1.08
CA VAL A 222 -12.27 9.98 -2.26
C VAL A 222 -11.31 9.75 -3.42
N LEU A 223 -11.85 9.31 -4.55
CA LEU A 223 -11.15 9.17 -5.83
C LEU A 223 -11.41 10.40 -6.69
N PHE A 224 -10.36 11.00 -7.18
CA PHE A 224 -10.37 12.12 -8.11
C PHE A 224 -9.85 11.64 -9.48
N HIS A 225 -10.71 11.67 -10.47
CA HIS A 225 -10.44 11.22 -11.83
C HIS A 225 -10.94 12.25 -12.85
N GLU A 226 -10.50 12.19 -14.10
CA GLU A 226 -10.99 13.09 -15.15
C GLU A 226 -12.50 12.94 -15.42
N GLU A 227 -13.01 11.72 -15.33
CA GLU A 227 -14.43 11.42 -15.50
C GLU A 227 -15.30 11.83 -14.28
N GLY A 228 -14.71 12.21 -13.14
CA GLY A 228 -15.45 12.67 -11.97
C GLY A 228 -14.86 12.26 -10.63
N LEU A 229 -15.70 12.40 -9.61
CA LEU A 229 -15.40 12.02 -8.24
C LEU A 229 -16.14 10.75 -7.84
N PHE A 230 -15.48 9.92 -7.04
CA PHE A 230 -16.15 8.79 -6.39
C PHE A 230 -15.78 8.77 -4.90
N THR A 231 -16.78 8.76 -4.04
CA THR A 231 -16.61 8.66 -2.59
C THR A 231 -17.05 7.30 -2.10
N LEU A 232 -16.28 6.73 -1.19
CA LEU A 232 -16.59 5.44 -0.58
C LEU A 232 -16.41 5.55 0.93
N PRO A 233 -17.40 5.14 1.77
CA PRO A 233 -17.20 5.06 3.21
C PRO A 233 -16.20 3.97 3.57
N ALA A 234 -15.60 4.05 4.76
CA ALA A 234 -14.87 2.94 5.32
C ALA A 234 -15.79 1.75 5.62
N PHE A 235 -15.22 0.54 5.63
CA PHE A 235 -15.94 -0.62 6.16
C PHE A 235 -16.05 -0.46 7.70
N PRO A 236 -17.24 -0.61 8.31
CA PRO A 236 -17.43 -0.44 9.75
C PRO A 236 -16.77 -1.59 10.53
N VAL A 237 -15.61 -1.32 11.10
CA VAL A 237 -14.90 -2.25 11.98
C VAL A 237 -15.25 -1.92 13.43
N THR A 238 -15.70 -2.92 14.17
CA THR A 238 -16.08 -2.76 15.59
C THR A 238 -14.92 -3.01 16.55
N GLU A 239 -13.90 -3.75 16.12
CA GLU A 239 -12.70 -4.08 16.92
C GLU A 239 -11.45 -3.55 16.20
N LEU A 240 -11.14 -2.30 16.42
CA LEU A 240 -9.90 -1.68 15.93
C LEU A 240 -8.74 -2.06 16.87
N ARG A 241 -7.75 -2.76 16.34
CA ARG A 241 -6.55 -3.20 17.09
C ARG A 241 -5.32 -2.40 16.74
N ASP A 242 -5.05 -2.25 15.43
CA ASP A 242 -3.83 -1.62 14.92
C ASP A 242 -4.06 -1.09 13.50
N PRO A 243 -4.05 0.23 13.27
CA PRO A 243 -4.25 0.80 11.95
C PRO A 243 -3.02 0.75 11.05
N THR A 244 -1.86 0.27 11.56
CA THR A 244 -0.61 0.20 10.80
C THR A 244 -0.75 -0.70 9.58
N GLY A 245 -0.30 -0.21 8.43
CA GLY A 245 -0.36 -0.95 7.17
C GLY A 245 -1.73 -0.99 6.50
N ALA A 246 -2.77 -0.34 7.05
CA ALA A 246 -4.08 -0.27 6.42
C ALA A 246 -4.02 0.45 5.06
N GLY A 247 -3.27 1.55 4.98
CA GLY A 247 -3.03 2.30 3.75
C GLY A 247 -2.31 1.48 2.69
N ASP A 248 -1.25 0.77 3.08
CA ASP A 248 -0.48 -0.11 2.20
C ASP A 248 -1.33 -1.29 1.72
N SER A 249 -2.14 -1.87 2.61
CA SER A 249 -3.08 -2.95 2.27
C SER A 249 -4.16 -2.48 1.30
N PHE A 250 -4.67 -1.26 1.49
CA PHE A 250 -5.60 -0.63 0.56
C PHE A 250 -4.98 -0.48 -0.83
N ALA A 251 -3.78 0.13 -0.91
CA ALA A 251 -3.08 0.38 -2.16
C ALA A 251 -2.69 -0.93 -2.87
N GLY A 252 -2.16 -1.91 -2.12
CA GLY A 252 -1.80 -3.22 -2.65
C GLY A 252 -3.00 -4.01 -3.20
N ALA A 253 -4.12 -4.05 -2.47
CA ALA A 253 -5.34 -4.70 -2.93
C ALA A 253 -5.95 -4.01 -4.16
N LEU A 254 -5.95 -2.67 -4.18
CA LEU A 254 -6.39 -1.86 -5.31
C LEU A 254 -5.58 -2.22 -6.56
N LEU A 255 -4.24 -2.14 -6.47
CA LEU A 255 -3.37 -2.45 -7.61
C LEU A 255 -3.49 -3.92 -8.06
N GLY A 256 -3.56 -4.85 -7.10
CA GLY A 256 -3.80 -6.26 -7.39
C GLY A 256 -5.11 -6.51 -8.14
N TYR A 257 -6.18 -5.79 -7.79
CA TYR A 257 -7.44 -5.85 -8.51
C TYR A 257 -7.34 -5.30 -9.93
N LEU A 258 -6.67 -4.16 -10.14
CA LEU A 258 -6.43 -3.58 -11.47
C LEU A 258 -5.65 -4.55 -12.36
N ALA A 259 -4.60 -5.18 -11.82
CA ALA A 259 -3.82 -6.19 -12.52
C ALA A 259 -4.66 -7.43 -12.89
N ALA A 260 -5.58 -7.84 -12.03
CA ALA A 260 -6.50 -8.95 -12.31
C ALA A 260 -7.59 -8.57 -13.32
N ALA A 261 -8.05 -7.32 -13.31
CA ALA A 261 -9.00 -6.81 -14.29
C ALA A 261 -8.36 -6.54 -15.66
N GLY A 262 -7.08 -6.19 -15.68
CA GLY A 262 -6.35 -5.77 -16.87
C GLY A 262 -6.83 -4.43 -17.45
N ALA A 263 -7.50 -3.61 -16.63
CA ALA A 263 -8.07 -2.32 -16.98
C ALA A 263 -7.86 -1.31 -15.83
N THR A 264 -7.80 -0.03 -16.18
CA THR A 264 -7.51 1.08 -15.26
C THR A 264 -8.45 2.27 -15.45
N ASP A 265 -9.57 2.06 -16.16
CA ASP A 265 -10.62 3.05 -16.34
C ASP A 265 -11.34 3.40 -15.02
N PHE A 266 -12.11 4.49 -15.03
CA PHE A 266 -12.79 5.00 -13.84
C PHE A 266 -13.73 3.98 -13.19
N ALA A 267 -14.45 3.18 -13.98
CA ALA A 267 -15.36 2.16 -13.46
C ALA A 267 -14.56 1.04 -12.74
N THR A 268 -13.43 0.63 -13.32
CA THR A 268 -12.53 -0.38 -12.73
C THR A 268 -11.85 0.17 -11.47
N LEU A 269 -11.39 1.42 -11.45
CA LEU A 269 -10.81 2.09 -10.26
C LEU A 269 -11.81 2.14 -9.10
N ARG A 270 -13.08 2.44 -9.36
CA ARG A 270 -14.15 2.41 -8.34
C ARG A 270 -14.29 1.02 -7.71
N GLN A 271 -14.30 -0.04 -8.52
CA GLN A 271 -14.34 -1.42 -8.01
C GLN A 271 -13.06 -1.79 -7.24
N ALA A 272 -11.91 -1.35 -7.71
CA ALA A 272 -10.63 -1.54 -7.04
C ALA A 272 -10.62 -0.87 -5.64
N MET A 273 -11.18 0.34 -5.51
CA MET A 273 -11.36 1.01 -4.21
C MET A 273 -12.24 0.21 -3.24
N VAL A 274 -13.36 -0.34 -3.72
CA VAL A 274 -14.23 -1.16 -2.88
C VAL A 274 -13.49 -2.39 -2.33
N TYR A 275 -12.68 -3.04 -3.15
CA TYR A 275 -11.85 -4.16 -2.70
C TYR A 275 -10.70 -3.70 -1.80
N GLY A 276 -10.05 -2.58 -2.12
CA GLY A 276 -9.02 -1.97 -1.28
C GLY A 276 -9.52 -1.70 0.13
N THR A 277 -10.69 -1.06 0.26
CA THR A 277 -11.36 -0.80 1.54
C THR A 277 -11.72 -2.10 2.28
N SER A 278 -12.24 -3.11 1.56
CA SER A 278 -12.59 -4.40 2.16
C SER A 278 -11.38 -5.15 2.69
N VAL A 279 -10.22 -5.06 2.03
CA VAL A 279 -8.97 -5.69 2.48
C VAL A 279 -8.33 -4.90 3.61
N ALA A 280 -8.27 -3.57 3.50
CA ALA A 280 -7.73 -2.71 4.55
C ALA A 280 -8.47 -2.88 5.89
N SER A 281 -9.78 -3.11 5.84
CA SER A 281 -10.58 -3.37 7.05
C SER A 281 -10.18 -4.65 7.80
N LEU A 282 -9.60 -5.64 7.11
CA LEU A 282 -9.03 -6.82 7.76
C LEU A 282 -7.71 -6.51 8.48
N THR A 283 -6.90 -5.63 7.92
CA THR A 283 -5.60 -5.25 8.48
C THR A 283 -5.77 -4.66 9.87
N VAL A 284 -6.72 -3.77 10.05
CA VAL A 284 -6.90 -3.03 11.31
C VAL A 284 -7.45 -3.86 12.49
N GLU A 285 -7.90 -5.09 12.24
CA GLU A 285 -8.47 -5.99 13.28
C GLU A 285 -7.41 -6.78 14.05
N ALA A 286 -6.14 -6.71 13.66
CA ALA A 286 -5.06 -7.41 14.36
C ALA A 286 -3.72 -6.67 14.20
N PHE A 287 -2.80 -6.95 15.10
CA PHE A 287 -1.41 -6.50 14.95
C PHE A 287 -0.72 -7.18 13.78
N SER A 288 0.18 -6.45 13.12
CA SER A 288 0.99 -6.99 12.03
C SER A 288 0.13 -7.46 10.84
N THR A 289 0.72 -8.31 10.05
CA THR A 289 0.15 -8.89 8.84
C THR A 289 -0.68 -10.16 9.10
N ASP A 290 -0.91 -10.53 10.36
CA ASP A 290 -1.46 -11.85 10.71
C ASP A 290 -2.89 -12.07 10.23
N ARG A 291 -3.76 -11.10 10.46
CA ARG A 291 -5.15 -11.17 10.01
C ARG A 291 -5.22 -11.19 8.49
N LEU A 292 -4.47 -10.28 7.87
CA LEU A 292 -4.36 -10.18 6.42
C LEU A 292 -3.83 -11.49 5.79
N ALA A 293 -2.81 -12.12 6.37
CA ALA A 293 -2.24 -13.36 5.84
C ALA A 293 -3.17 -14.58 5.97
N LYS A 294 -4.01 -14.62 7.01
CA LYS A 294 -4.90 -15.74 7.34
C LYS A 294 -6.28 -15.67 6.69
N SER A 295 -6.74 -14.47 6.31
CA SER A 295 -8.07 -14.28 5.75
C SER A 295 -8.27 -14.98 4.41
N GLY A 296 -9.52 -15.34 4.12
CA GLY A 296 -9.89 -16.02 2.89
C GLY A 296 -10.59 -15.12 1.88
N CYS A 297 -10.57 -15.51 0.61
CA CYS A 297 -11.27 -14.78 -0.47
C CYS A 297 -12.78 -14.61 -0.21
N THR A 298 -13.42 -15.58 0.46
CA THR A 298 -14.85 -15.51 0.79
C THR A 298 -15.16 -14.36 1.73
N GLU A 299 -14.32 -14.14 2.73
CA GLU A 299 -14.48 -13.06 3.69
C GLU A 299 -14.38 -11.69 3.02
N ILE A 300 -13.36 -11.48 2.16
CA ILE A 300 -13.20 -10.23 1.40
C ILE A 300 -14.43 -9.97 0.51
N LYS A 301 -14.95 -11.01 -0.17
CA LYS A 301 -16.15 -10.90 -0.98
C LYS A 301 -17.40 -10.54 -0.16
N ASN A 302 -17.52 -11.08 1.05
CA ASN A 302 -18.62 -10.76 1.97
C ASN A 302 -18.53 -9.30 2.44
N ARG A 303 -17.34 -8.82 2.86
CA ARG A 303 -17.13 -7.41 3.22
C ARG A 303 -17.45 -6.47 2.06
N ARG A 304 -16.96 -6.81 0.87
CA ARG A 304 -17.33 -6.05 -0.34
C ARG A 304 -18.84 -5.98 -0.54
N LYS A 305 -19.56 -7.11 -0.40
CA LYS A 305 -21.01 -7.15 -0.56
C LYS A 305 -21.72 -6.29 0.47
N GLU A 306 -21.27 -6.34 1.71
CA GLU A 306 -21.79 -5.49 2.80
C GLU A 306 -21.54 -4.01 2.54
N LEU A 307 -20.30 -3.64 2.21
CA LEU A 307 -19.93 -2.25 1.89
C LEU A 307 -20.82 -1.68 0.77
N LEU A 308 -21.05 -2.48 -0.29
CA LEU A 308 -21.93 -2.07 -1.39
C LEU A 308 -23.40 -1.98 -1.00
N LYS A 309 -23.87 -2.75 -0.01
CA LYS A 309 -25.24 -2.60 0.50
C LYS A 309 -25.42 -1.29 1.26
N MET A 310 -24.42 -0.88 2.03
CA MET A 310 -24.45 0.36 2.81
C MET A 310 -24.41 1.63 1.94
N THR A 311 -23.95 1.50 0.69
CA THR A 311 -23.86 2.63 -0.25
C THR A 311 -25.05 2.71 -1.23
N LYS A 312 -25.99 1.76 -1.17
CA LYS A 312 -27.21 1.79 -2.00
C LYS A 312 -28.28 2.60 -1.32
N VAL A 313 -28.91 3.49 -2.08
CA VAL A 313 -30.12 4.22 -1.74
C VAL A 313 -31.31 3.52 -2.43
#